data_c8cab8d13034d8ffa2b8bbe8909733ce
#
_entry.id   c8cab8d13034d8ffa2b8bbe8909733ce
#
_cell.length_a   1.000
_cell.length_b   1.000
_cell.length_c   1.000
_cell.angle_alpha   90.00
_cell.angle_beta   90.00
_cell.angle_gamma   90.00
#
_symmetry.space_group_name_H-M   'P 1'
#
loop_
_entity.id
_entity.type
_entity.pdbx_description
1 polymer ?
#
loop_
_entity_poly.entity_id
_entity_poly.type
_entity_poly.pdbx_seq_one_letter_code
_entity_poly.pdbx_strand_id
1 'polypeptide(L)'
;GYQEVLTDPSYARQIVTLTYPHIGNTGMTVADDEARTVWSSGLIVRDVPRRPSSWRSQVPLPEWLQARGIVAISGIDTRKLTRILRDGGAQNGALMAGEGIDASQAIEAARKFPGLKGMDLAKEVSTRERYDWREGQFNLDRNAFDEAPARFKVVAYDFGVKLNILRMLAERGCDVTVVPAQTPAADVFAMNPDGIFLSNGPGDPEPCDYAVAAIREFIARGIPTFGICLGHQLLGLAIGAKTMKMPHGHHGANHPVIDLDSGRVLITSQNHGFCLDESTIPASARVTHRSLFDGTNQGIALSGAPAFSFQGHPEASPGPHDVSPLFDRFVALMENN
;
A
#
# COMPACT_ATOMS: atom_id res chain seq x y z
N GLY A 1 -6.60 9.88 8.29
CA GLY A 1 -6.99 8.51 8.15
C GLY A 1 -7.84 8.16 6.96
N TYR A 2 -9.05 8.72 6.82
CA TYR A 2 -9.97 8.31 5.73
C TYR A 2 -9.51 8.81 4.36
N GLN A 3 -8.88 9.97 4.27
CA GLN A 3 -8.38 10.50 3.00
C GLN A 3 -7.23 9.67 2.45
N GLU A 4 -6.28 9.32 3.30
CA GLU A 4 -5.14 8.49 2.96
C GLU A 4 -5.59 7.10 2.50
N VAL A 5 -6.60 6.52 3.15
CA VAL A 5 -7.21 5.24 2.71
C VAL A 5 -7.85 5.39 1.33
N LEU A 6 -8.65 6.44 1.10
CA LEU A 6 -9.32 6.66 -0.19
C LEU A 6 -8.35 6.92 -1.34
N THR A 7 -7.21 7.53 -1.06
CA THR A 7 -6.19 7.89 -2.06
C THR A 7 -5.07 6.85 -2.20
N ASP A 8 -5.04 5.81 -1.36
CA ASP A 8 -4.09 4.70 -1.50
C ASP A 8 -4.45 3.83 -2.72
N PRO A 9 -3.56 3.75 -3.73
CA PRO A 9 -3.80 2.93 -4.92
C PRO A 9 -4.01 1.45 -4.64
N SER A 10 -3.57 0.94 -3.50
CA SER A 10 -3.79 -0.46 -3.09
C SER A 10 -5.27 -0.84 -2.95
N TYR A 11 -6.17 0.15 -2.87
CA TYR A 11 -7.63 -0.07 -2.89
C TYR A 11 -8.24 -0.08 -4.29
N ALA A 12 -7.45 -0.14 -5.35
CA ALA A 12 -7.98 -0.23 -6.72
C ALA A 12 -8.96 -1.40 -6.87
N ARG A 13 -10.08 -1.13 -7.54
CA ARG A 13 -11.19 -2.10 -7.71
C ARG A 13 -11.86 -2.55 -6.41
N GLN A 14 -11.68 -1.81 -5.30
CA GLN A 14 -12.30 -2.12 -4.01
C GLN A 14 -13.24 -0.99 -3.56
N ILE A 15 -14.35 -1.37 -2.93
CA ILE A 15 -15.25 -0.47 -2.22
C ILE A 15 -14.77 -0.41 -0.78
N VAL A 16 -14.44 0.79 -0.30
CA VAL A 16 -13.95 1.02 1.05
C VAL A 16 -15.12 1.18 2.02
N THR A 17 -15.14 0.40 3.08
CA THR A 17 -16.08 0.54 4.19
C THR A 17 -15.36 1.02 5.44
N LEU A 18 -15.74 2.15 5.99
CA LEU A 18 -15.17 2.72 7.21
C LEU A 18 -16.15 2.60 8.37
N THR A 19 -15.71 1.99 9.45
CA THR A 19 -16.57 1.69 10.62
C THR A 19 -16.59 2.79 11.68
N TYR A 20 -15.69 3.77 11.59
CA TYR A 20 -15.77 4.95 12.46
C TYR A 20 -17.06 5.73 12.18
N PRO A 21 -17.77 6.19 13.22
CA PRO A 21 -19.12 6.76 13.04
C PRO A 21 -19.18 7.99 12.14
N HIS A 22 -18.19 8.88 12.25
CA HIS A 22 -18.15 10.16 11.52
C HIS A 22 -16.97 10.21 10.58
N ILE A 23 -17.23 10.15 9.28
CA ILE A 23 -16.21 10.21 8.22
C ILE A 23 -16.35 11.53 7.46
N GLY A 24 -15.24 12.27 7.31
CA GLY A 24 -15.23 13.61 6.72
C GLY A 24 -15.20 14.74 7.76
N ASN A 25 -15.11 14.42 9.03
CA ASN A 25 -15.13 15.39 10.13
C ASN A 25 -13.94 16.37 10.14
N THR A 26 -12.82 16.03 9.54
CA THR A 26 -11.65 16.91 9.39
C THR A 26 -11.54 17.54 8.00
N GLY A 27 -12.49 17.27 7.10
CA GLY A 27 -12.42 17.70 5.71
C GLY A 27 -11.33 16.98 4.92
N MET A 28 -10.98 17.55 3.77
CA MET A 28 -9.95 17.05 2.86
C MET A 28 -8.90 18.13 2.63
N THR A 29 -7.64 17.72 2.46
CA THR A 29 -6.51 18.59 2.15
C THR A 29 -5.55 17.91 1.21
N VAL A 30 -4.99 18.62 0.24
CA VAL A 30 -4.04 18.06 -0.74
C VAL A 30 -2.81 17.42 -0.06
N ALA A 31 -2.42 17.94 1.11
CA ALA A 31 -1.27 17.40 1.85
C ALA A 31 -1.45 15.97 2.35
N ASP A 32 -2.69 15.48 2.48
CA ASP A 32 -3.01 14.14 2.96
C ASP A 32 -3.34 13.16 1.82
N ASP A 33 -3.20 13.56 0.56
CA ASP A 33 -3.35 12.65 -0.57
C ASP A 33 -2.13 11.71 -0.68
N GLU A 34 -2.41 10.42 -0.86
CA GLU A 34 -1.40 9.37 -1.05
C GLU A 34 -1.17 9.01 -2.53
N ALA A 35 -1.96 9.55 -3.43
CA ALA A 35 -1.78 9.47 -4.86
C ALA A 35 -2.49 10.62 -5.57
N ARG A 36 -2.07 10.92 -6.80
CA ARG A 36 -2.70 11.95 -7.64
C ARG A 36 -4.10 11.55 -8.13
N THR A 37 -4.32 10.25 -8.30
CA THR A 37 -5.58 9.67 -8.79
C THR A 37 -6.17 8.78 -7.72
N VAL A 38 -7.50 8.85 -7.54
CA VAL A 38 -8.22 7.94 -6.64
C VAL A 38 -8.62 6.70 -7.41
N TRP A 39 -8.19 5.55 -6.90
CA TRP A 39 -8.41 4.24 -7.52
C TRP A 39 -9.49 3.40 -6.83
N SER A 40 -9.89 3.76 -5.60
CA SER A 40 -10.98 3.08 -4.90
C SER A 40 -12.29 3.22 -5.68
N SER A 41 -13.06 2.13 -5.76
CA SER A 41 -14.30 2.07 -6.55
C SER A 41 -15.50 2.72 -5.86
N GLY A 42 -15.41 3.00 -4.56
CA GLY A 42 -16.50 3.64 -3.84
C GLY A 42 -16.27 3.67 -2.33
N LEU A 43 -17.15 4.36 -1.62
CA LEU A 43 -17.08 4.57 -0.18
C LEU A 43 -18.42 4.25 0.50
N ILE A 44 -18.38 3.44 1.57
CA ILE A 44 -19.52 3.16 2.44
C ILE A 44 -19.21 3.67 3.84
N VAL A 45 -20.07 4.53 4.38
CA VAL A 45 -19.93 5.13 5.71
C VAL A 45 -21.24 5.12 6.48
N ARG A 46 -21.15 5.26 7.80
CA ARG A 46 -22.33 5.40 8.65
C ARG A 46 -22.87 6.82 8.57
N ASP A 47 -22.01 7.82 8.75
CA ASP A 47 -22.41 9.21 8.80
C ASP A 47 -21.33 10.14 8.24
N VAL A 48 -21.77 11.25 7.65
CA VAL A 48 -20.92 12.33 7.17
C VAL A 48 -21.35 13.63 7.87
N PRO A 49 -20.46 14.28 8.62
CA PRO A 49 -20.78 15.54 9.28
C PRO A 49 -21.17 16.64 8.28
N ARG A 50 -22.13 17.47 8.67
CA ARG A 50 -22.60 18.61 7.84
C ARG A 50 -21.49 19.63 7.56
N ARG A 51 -20.54 19.77 8.48
CA ARG A 51 -19.40 20.70 8.37
C ARG A 51 -18.14 20.03 8.90
N PRO A 52 -17.03 20.13 8.17
CA PRO A 52 -15.73 19.72 8.71
C PRO A 52 -15.28 20.71 9.79
N SER A 53 -14.47 20.20 10.73
CA SER A 53 -13.92 20.95 11.86
C SER A 53 -12.42 20.74 11.95
N SER A 54 -11.67 21.35 11.03
CA SER A 54 -10.21 21.36 11.04
C SER A 54 -9.70 22.62 10.33
N TRP A 55 -8.67 23.23 10.87
CA TRP A 55 -8.01 24.37 10.24
C TRP A 55 -7.31 23.99 8.91
N ARG A 56 -6.99 22.72 8.72
CA ARG A 56 -6.39 22.18 7.48
C ARG A 56 -7.42 21.87 6.39
N SER A 57 -8.71 21.91 6.71
CA SER A 57 -9.76 21.58 5.74
C SER A 57 -9.79 22.56 4.59
N GLN A 58 -9.61 22.08 3.37
CA GLN A 58 -9.70 22.85 2.14
C GLN A 58 -11.06 22.65 1.46
N VAL A 59 -11.62 21.43 1.55
CA VAL A 59 -12.91 21.08 0.94
C VAL A 59 -13.61 19.99 1.78
N PRO A 60 -14.96 20.01 1.89
CA PRO A 60 -15.73 18.94 2.52
C PRO A 60 -15.65 17.62 1.73
N LEU A 61 -15.72 16.49 2.43
CA LEU A 61 -15.66 15.15 1.82
C LEU A 61 -16.70 14.93 0.68
N PRO A 62 -17.98 15.31 0.81
CA PRO A 62 -18.94 15.10 -0.28
C PRO A 62 -18.56 15.83 -1.58
N GLU A 63 -18.12 17.07 -1.47
CA GLU A 63 -17.68 17.87 -2.62
C GLU A 63 -16.43 17.27 -3.26
N TRP A 64 -15.50 16.80 -2.43
CA TRP A 64 -14.28 16.15 -2.88
C TRP A 64 -14.56 14.85 -3.65
N LEU A 65 -15.49 14.02 -3.16
CA LEU A 65 -15.93 12.78 -3.82
C LEU A 65 -16.63 13.09 -5.16
N GLN A 66 -17.52 14.06 -5.17
CA GLN A 66 -18.26 14.47 -6.37
C GLN A 66 -17.30 14.98 -7.46
N ALA A 67 -16.35 15.83 -7.10
CA ALA A 67 -15.35 16.37 -8.03
C ALA A 67 -14.50 15.27 -8.69
N ARG A 68 -14.38 14.10 -8.03
CA ARG A 68 -13.60 12.95 -8.51
C ARG A 68 -14.45 11.82 -9.08
N GLY A 69 -15.76 11.99 -9.13
CA GLY A 69 -16.68 10.99 -9.66
C GLY A 69 -16.76 9.70 -8.85
N ILE A 70 -16.49 9.78 -7.54
CA ILE A 70 -16.48 8.60 -6.65
C ILE A 70 -17.87 8.42 -6.06
N VAL A 71 -18.45 7.25 -6.29
CA VAL A 71 -19.74 6.87 -5.71
C VAL A 71 -19.60 6.58 -4.23
N ALA A 72 -20.47 7.15 -3.40
CA ALA A 72 -20.47 6.92 -1.97
C ALA A 72 -21.90 6.78 -1.43
N ILE A 73 -22.03 6.05 -0.33
CA ILE A 73 -23.31 5.88 0.39
C ILE A 73 -23.10 6.08 1.89
N SER A 74 -23.99 6.84 2.51
CA SER A 74 -24.07 7.03 3.96
C SER A 74 -25.36 6.46 4.54
N GLY A 75 -25.49 6.41 5.86
CA GLY A 75 -26.65 5.85 6.53
C GLY A 75 -26.64 4.32 6.62
N ILE A 76 -25.53 3.69 6.35
CA ILE A 76 -25.36 2.22 6.41
C ILE A 76 -24.86 1.81 7.80
N ASP A 77 -25.40 0.72 8.34
CA ASP A 77 -24.81 0.04 9.50
C ASP A 77 -23.49 -0.66 9.09
N THR A 78 -22.42 0.12 9.06
CA THR A 78 -21.10 -0.34 8.63
C THR A 78 -20.52 -1.41 9.54
N ARG A 79 -20.89 -1.41 10.84
CA ARG A 79 -20.47 -2.46 11.78
C ARG A 79 -21.14 -3.79 11.47
N LYS A 80 -22.42 -3.79 11.14
CA LYS A 80 -23.14 -4.99 10.68
C LYS A 80 -22.55 -5.50 9.37
N LEU A 81 -22.29 -4.61 8.40
CA LEU A 81 -21.67 -4.97 7.14
C LEU A 81 -20.29 -5.62 7.35
N THR A 82 -19.44 -5.02 8.19
CA THR A 82 -18.12 -5.57 8.49
C THR A 82 -18.19 -6.96 9.15
N ARG A 83 -19.20 -7.20 9.99
CA ARG A 83 -19.43 -8.54 10.59
C ARG A 83 -19.82 -9.56 9.53
N ILE A 84 -20.67 -9.21 8.58
CA ILE A 84 -21.04 -10.07 7.44
C ILE A 84 -19.80 -10.43 6.61
N LEU A 85 -18.96 -9.43 6.31
CA LEU A 85 -17.71 -9.65 5.57
C LEU A 85 -16.71 -10.51 6.35
N ARG A 86 -16.63 -10.34 7.67
CA ARG A 86 -15.78 -11.16 8.54
C ARG A 86 -16.24 -12.62 8.56
N ASP A 87 -17.54 -12.85 8.67
CA ASP A 87 -18.09 -14.18 8.84
C ASP A 87 -18.20 -14.93 7.48
N GLY A 88 -18.45 -14.19 6.38
CA GLY A 88 -18.60 -14.74 5.03
C GLY A 88 -17.37 -14.64 4.12
N GLY A 89 -16.29 -14.01 4.59
CA GLY A 89 -15.13 -13.66 3.74
C GLY A 89 -15.36 -12.42 2.89
N ALA A 90 -14.33 -12.05 2.13
CA ALA A 90 -14.41 -10.93 1.19
C ALA A 90 -15.49 -11.19 0.12
N GLN A 91 -16.35 -10.19 -0.10
CA GLN A 91 -17.49 -10.27 -1.03
C GLN A 91 -17.31 -9.30 -2.18
N ASN A 92 -17.78 -9.69 -3.36
CA ASN A 92 -17.98 -8.73 -4.44
C ASN A 92 -19.15 -7.80 -4.11
N GLY A 93 -19.01 -6.52 -4.47
CA GLY A 93 -20.04 -5.50 -4.23
C GLY A 93 -20.17 -4.56 -5.40
N ALA A 94 -21.29 -3.83 -5.43
CA ALA A 94 -21.51 -2.74 -6.37
C ALA A 94 -22.20 -1.58 -5.68
N LEU A 95 -21.80 -0.36 -6.02
CA LEU A 95 -22.45 0.89 -5.64
C LEU A 95 -22.94 1.59 -6.90
N MET A 96 -24.17 2.04 -6.89
CA MET A 96 -24.76 2.81 -7.97
C MET A 96 -25.39 4.09 -7.43
N ALA A 97 -25.26 5.18 -8.16
CA ALA A 97 -25.91 6.45 -7.88
C ALA A 97 -26.51 7.02 -9.17
N GLY A 98 -27.64 7.72 -9.08
CA GLY A 98 -28.32 8.32 -10.20
C GLY A 98 -29.82 8.08 -10.20
N GLU A 99 -30.50 8.54 -11.24
CA GLU A 99 -31.94 8.31 -11.44
C GLU A 99 -32.18 6.95 -12.11
N GLY A 100 -33.31 6.31 -11.79
CA GLY A 100 -33.74 5.06 -12.43
C GLY A 100 -32.88 3.82 -12.13
N ILE A 101 -32.02 3.85 -11.12
CA ILE A 101 -31.30 2.67 -10.68
C ILE A 101 -32.18 1.76 -9.84
N ASP A 102 -31.93 0.45 -9.90
CA ASP A 102 -32.55 -0.52 -9.01
C ASP A 102 -31.53 -1.50 -8.40
N ALA A 103 -31.94 -2.15 -7.32
CA ALA A 103 -31.09 -3.09 -6.61
C ALA A 103 -30.68 -4.30 -7.45
N SER A 104 -31.51 -4.71 -8.42
CA SER A 104 -31.22 -5.87 -9.29
C SER A 104 -29.99 -5.61 -10.17
N GLN A 105 -29.87 -4.40 -10.69
CA GLN A 105 -28.70 -3.99 -11.49
C GLN A 105 -27.42 -4.02 -10.68
N ALA A 106 -27.44 -3.52 -9.43
CA ALA A 106 -26.28 -3.56 -8.53
C ALA A 106 -25.89 -5.01 -8.18
N ILE A 107 -26.87 -5.86 -7.88
CA ILE A 107 -26.64 -7.27 -7.58
C ILE A 107 -26.02 -8.00 -8.80
N GLU A 108 -26.53 -7.72 -9.99
CA GLU A 108 -26.01 -8.31 -11.23
C GLU A 108 -24.55 -7.87 -11.48
N ALA A 109 -24.24 -6.58 -11.31
CA ALA A 109 -22.89 -6.05 -11.44
C ALA A 109 -21.92 -6.69 -10.42
N ALA A 110 -22.34 -6.83 -9.16
CA ALA A 110 -21.55 -7.48 -8.13
C ALA A 110 -21.28 -8.96 -8.46
N ARG A 111 -22.27 -9.69 -8.96
CA ARG A 111 -22.14 -11.10 -9.35
C ARG A 111 -21.24 -11.31 -10.57
N LYS A 112 -21.21 -10.37 -11.49
CA LYS A 112 -20.36 -10.41 -12.70
C LYS A 112 -18.90 -10.11 -12.43
N PHE A 113 -18.59 -9.47 -11.31
CA PHE A 113 -17.21 -9.13 -10.98
C PHE A 113 -16.42 -10.42 -10.62
N PRO A 114 -15.28 -10.69 -11.30
CA PRO A 114 -14.56 -11.96 -11.13
C PRO A 114 -13.76 -12.05 -9.82
N GLY A 115 -13.66 -10.98 -9.05
CA GLY A 115 -12.78 -10.87 -7.88
C GLY A 115 -11.35 -10.46 -8.27
N LEU A 116 -10.50 -10.29 -7.27
CA LEU A 116 -9.13 -9.75 -7.47
C LEU A 116 -8.11 -10.82 -7.83
N LYS A 117 -8.39 -12.11 -7.59
CA LYS A 117 -7.47 -13.19 -7.89
C LYS A 117 -7.18 -13.26 -9.40
N GLY A 118 -5.90 -13.28 -9.77
CA GLY A 118 -5.45 -13.27 -11.16
C GLY A 118 -5.45 -11.89 -11.81
N MET A 119 -5.83 -10.80 -11.10
CA MET A 119 -5.78 -9.44 -11.62
C MET A 119 -4.42 -8.80 -11.37
N ASP A 120 -3.73 -8.46 -12.45
CA ASP A 120 -2.57 -7.57 -12.41
C ASP A 120 -3.03 -6.11 -12.39
N LEU A 121 -3.32 -5.60 -11.20
CA LEU A 121 -3.70 -4.20 -11.01
C LEU A 121 -2.48 -3.27 -10.85
N ALA A 122 -1.32 -3.81 -10.53
CA ALA A 122 -0.10 -3.02 -10.38
C ALA A 122 0.23 -2.24 -11.65
N LYS A 123 0.14 -2.86 -12.82
CA LYS A 123 0.37 -2.18 -14.11
C LYS A 123 -0.73 -1.18 -14.47
N GLU A 124 -1.96 -1.36 -13.96
CA GLU A 124 -3.06 -0.43 -14.23
C GLU A 124 -2.88 0.89 -13.49
N VAL A 125 -2.44 0.83 -12.21
CA VAL A 125 -2.29 2.01 -11.35
C VAL A 125 -0.92 2.66 -11.46
N SER A 126 0.05 1.99 -12.03
CA SER A 126 1.42 2.45 -12.19
C SER A 126 1.50 3.73 -13.03
N THR A 127 2.48 4.57 -12.72
CA THR A 127 2.85 5.69 -13.58
C THR A 127 3.20 5.21 -14.99
N ARG A 128 2.91 6.04 -16.00
CA ARG A 128 3.26 5.75 -17.39
C ARG A 128 4.68 6.16 -17.76
N GLU A 129 5.19 7.17 -17.05
CA GLU A 129 6.51 7.75 -17.27
C GLU A 129 7.28 7.82 -15.94
N ARG A 130 8.60 7.72 -16.01
CA ARG A 130 9.44 7.95 -14.84
C ARG A 130 9.37 9.39 -14.39
N TYR A 131 9.51 9.62 -13.10
CA TYR A 131 9.61 10.94 -12.51
C TYR A 131 10.52 10.94 -11.29
N ASP A 132 11.05 12.09 -10.94
CA ASP A 132 11.87 12.29 -9.75
C ASP A 132 11.02 12.78 -8.57
N TRP A 133 11.41 12.37 -7.37
CA TRP A 133 10.74 12.76 -6.13
C TRP A 133 11.74 13.23 -5.09
N ARG A 134 11.54 14.42 -4.53
CA ARG A 134 12.43 15.01 -3.51
C ARG A 134 11.72 15.52 -2.27
N GLU A 135 10.41 15.63 -2.31
CA GLU A 135 9.59 16.12 -1.21
C GLU A 135 9.63 15.16 -0.03
N GLY A 136 10.00 15.64 1.15
CA GLY A 136 9.97 14.91 2.42
C GLY A 136 8.60 14.94 3.08
N GLN A 137 8.53 14.61 4.38
CA GLN A 137 7.28 14.57 5.12
C GLN A 137 6.72 15.97 5.35
N PHE A 138 5.39 16.05 5.54
CA PHE A 138 4.70 17.28 5.84
C PHE A 138 5.00 17.74 7.26
N ASN A 139 5.50 18.96 7.38
CA ASN A 139 5.81 19.61 8.65
C ASN A 139 4.64 20.52 9.05
N LEU A 140 3.95 20.17 10.15
CA LEU A 140 2.79 20.90 10.62
C LEU A 140 3.12 22.34 11.07
N ASP A 141 4.29 22.55 11.67
CA ASP A 141 4.68 23.88 12.19
C ASP A 141 4.95 24.86 11.05
N ARG A 142 5.50 24.37 9.95
CA ARG A 142 5.80 25.17 8.76
C ARG A 142 4.68 25.16 7.72
N ASN A 143 3.69 24.30 7.89
CA ASN A 143 2.62 24.04 6.91
C ASN A 143 3.17 23.78 5.49
N ALA A 144 4.25 23.02 5.40
CA ALA A 144 4.98 22.73 4.18
C ALA A 144 5.63 21.34 4.24
N PHE A 145 6.00 20.80 3.09
CA PHE A 145 6.81 19.60 3.03
C PHE A 145 8.29 19.92 3.26
N ASP A 146 8.99 19.01 3.94
CA ASP A 146 10.41 19.14 4.21
C ASP A 146 11.24 18.69 3.00
N GLU A 147 12.46 19.16 2.90
CA GLU A 147 13.46 18.69 1.95
C GLU A 147 14.74 18.29 2.70
N ALA A 148 15.38 17.22 2.27
CA ALA A 148 16.65 16.77 2.80
C ALA A 148 17.72 16.67 1.69
N PRO A 149 19.00 16.88 2.00
CA PRO A 149 20.08 16.69 1.04
C PRO A 149 20.14 15.26 0.54
N ALA A 150 20.25 15.08 -0.77
CA ALA A 150 20.36 13.77 -1.40
C ALA A 150 21.73 13.13 -1.13
N ARG A 151 21.75 11.85 -0.73
CA ARG A 151 22.94 11.05 -0.45
C ARG A 151 23.00 9.77 -1.27
N PHE A 152 21.84 9.17 -1.54
CA PHE A 152 21.71 7.87 -2.24
C PHE A 152 20.76 7.99 -3.42
N LYS A 153 21.11 7.34 -4.52
CA LYS A 153 20.21 7.18 -5.67
C LYS A 153 19.34 5.95 -5.47
N VAL A 154 18.04 6.14 -5.34
CA VAL A 154 17.07 5.06 -5.18
C VAL A 154 16.14 5.03 -6.37
N VAL A 155 16.02 3.87 -7.01
CA VAL A 155 14.99 3.63 -8.02
C VAL A 155 13.83 2.91 -7.35
N ALA A 156 12.66 3.56 -7.35
CA ALA A 156 11.43 3.03 -6.79
C ALA A 156 10.49 2.56 -7.90
N TYR A 157 10.11 1.29 -7.87
CA TYR A 157 9.07 0.77 -8.77
C TYR A 157 7.69 1.20 -8.28
N ASP A 158 6.91 1.77 -9.19
CA ASP A 158 5.53 2.16 -8.92
C ASP A 158 4.58 1.01 -9.27
N PHE A 159 4.22 0.23 -8.26
CA PHE A 159 3.14 -0.76 -8.32
C PHE A 159 1.81 -0.22 -7.82
N GLY A 160 1.75 1.05 -7.51
CA GLY A 160 0.70 1.76 -6.80
C GLY A 160 1.24 2.45 -5.55
N VAL A 161 2.36 3.17 -5.71
CA VAL A 161 3.11 3.74 -4.59
C VAL A 161 2.32 4.81 -3.86
N LYS A 162 2.29 4.74 -2.53
CA LYS A 162 1.82 5.82 -1.67
C LYS A 162 2.87 6.91 -1.59
N LEU A 163 2.43 8.16 -1.72
CA LEU A 163 3.34 9.31 -1.69
C LEU A 163 4.14 9.40 -0.39
N ASN A 164 3.56 8.98 0.74
CA ASN A 164 4.30 9.01 2.01
C ASN A 164 5.49 8.05 2.04
N ILE A 165 5.49 6.98 1.27
CA ILE A 165 6.67 6.14 1.08
C ILE A 165 7.81 6.94 0.44
N LEU A 166 7.50 7.67 -0.63
CA LEU A 166 8.49 8.51 -1.32
C LEU A 166 9.00 9.63 -0.42
N ARG A 167 8.10 10.23 0.38
CA ARG A 167 8.45 11.25 1.37
C ARG A 167 9.41 10.72 2.43
N MET A 168 9.15 9.52 2.94
CA MET A 168 10.01 8.89 3.96
C MET A 168 11.38 8.49 3.42
N LEU A 169 11.47 8.10 2.16
CA LEU A 169 12.74 7.86 1.48
C LEU A 169 13.51 9.18 1.28
N ALA A 170 12.85 10.21 0.74
CA ALA A 170 13.46 11.52 0.50
C ALA A 170 13.98 12.18 1.77
N GLU A 171 13.22 12.14 2.87
CA GLU A 171 13.62 12.68 4.18
C GLU A 171 14.90 12.04 4.72
N ARG A 172 15.15 10.76 4.35
CA ARG A 172 16.37 10.02 4.73
C ARG A 172 17.54 10.19 3.76
N GLY A 173 17.43 11.14 2.85
CA GLY A 173 18.50 11.47 1.90
C GLY A 173 18.49 10.63 0.63
N CYS A 174 17.38 9.99 0.28
CA CYS A 174 17.25 9.28 -0.99
C CYS A 174 16.83 10.26 -2.11
N ASP A 175 17.63 10.31 -3.18
CA ASP A 175 17.26 10.91 -4.45
C ASP A 175 16.46 9.86 -5.23
N VAL A 176 15.14 10.00 -5.21
CA VAL A 176 14.24 8.95 -5.68
C VAL A 176 13.85 9.20 -7.13
N THR A 177 14.10 8.21 -7.99
CA THR A 177 13.52 8.13 -9.33
C THR A 177 12.45 7.04 -9.33
N VAL A 178 11.22 7.43 -9.58
CA VAL A 178 10.08 6.50 -9.67
C VAL A 178 9.95 6.02 -11.11
N VAL A 179 9.86 4.70 -11.27
CA VAL A 179 9.76 4.06 -12.60
C VAL A 179 8.48 3.24 -12.73
N PRO A 180 7.93 3.10 -13.95
CA PRO A 180 6.77 2.24 -14.18
C PRO A 180 6.99 0.79 -13.74
N ALA A 181 5.92 0.11 -13.37
CA ALA A 181 5.92 -1.27 -12.88
C ALA A 181 6.65 -2.26 -13.80
N GLN A 182 6.55 -2.07 -15.10
CA GLN A 182 7.11 -2.98 -16.11
C GLN A 182 8.52 -2.59 -16.59
N THR A 183 9.18 -1.64 -15.94
CA THR A 183 10.53 -1.21 -16.30
C THR A 183 11.51 -2.37 -16.20
N PRO A 184 12.23 -2.71 -17.27
CA PRO A 184 13.24 -3.78 -17.25
C PRO A 184 14.41 -3.45 -16.32
N ALA A 185 15.01 -4.48 -15.73
CA ALA A 185 16.17 -4.31 -14.85
C ALA A 185 17.34 -3.60 -15.55
N ALA A 186 17.56 -3.86 -16.84
CA ALA A 186 18.63 -3.21 -17.62
C ALA A 186 18.51 -1.68 -17.64
N ASP A 187 17.29 -1.15 -17.74
CA ASP A 187 17.05 0.29 -17.72
C ASP A 187 17.34 0.90 -16.34
N VAL A 188 17.05 0.15 -15.28
CA VAL A 188 17.35 0.55 -13.90
C VAL A 188 18.84 0.50 -13.64
N PHE A 189 19.55 -0.52 -14.09
CA PHE A 189 21.02 -0.59 -13.97
C PHE A 189 21.72 0.58 -14.66
N ALA A 190 21.21 1.05 -15.78
CA ALA A 190 21.73 2.23 -16.46
C ALA A 190 21.64 3.53 -15.64
N MET A 191 20.79 3.56 -14.62
CA MET A 191 20.68 4.70 -13.68
C MET A 191 21.70 4.63 -12.55
N ASN A 192 22.47 3.55 -12.40
CA ASN A 192 23.42 3.32 -11.31
C ASN A 192 22.81 3.54 -9.91
N PRO A 193 21.74 2.83 -9.52
CA PRO A 193 21.11 3.01 -8.23
C PRO A 193 21.98 2.46 -7.10
N ASP A 194 21.96 3.14 -5.95
CA ASP A 194 22.50 2.63 -4.69
C ASP A 194 21.52 1.65 -4.03
N GLY A 195 20.24 1.78 -4.31
CA GLY A 195 19.19 0.92 -3.78
C GLY A 195 17.96 0.85 -4.67
N ILE A 196 17.23 -0.24 -4.51
CA ILE A 196 15.94 -0.50 -5.20
C ILE A 196 14.83 -0.53 -4.15
N PHE A 197 13.75 0.17 -4.44
CA PHE A 197 12.55 0.14 -3.63
C PHE A 197 11.39 -0.49 -4.42
N LEU A 198 10.72 -1.47 -3.81
CA LEU A 198 9.57 -2.17 -4.38
C LEU A 198 8.31 -1.72 -3.63
N SER A 199 7.47 -0.92 -4.27
CA SER A 199 6.36 -0.27 -3.59
C SER A 199 5.22 -1.22 -3.23
N ASN A 200 4.31 -0.73 -2.40
CA ASN A 200 2.98 -1.27 -2.22
C ASN A 200 2.18 -1.21 -3.53
N GLY A 201 1.06 -1.89 -3.58
CA GLY A 201 0.16 -1.85 -4.72
C GLY A 201 -1.02 -2.80 -4.57
N PRO A 202 -2.00 -2.71 -5.48
CA PRO A 202 -3.20 -3.53 -5.50
C PRO A 202 -3.01 -4.84 -6.25
N GLY A 203 -4.00 -5.71 -6.09
CA GLY A 203 -4.19 -6.90 -6.92
C GLY A 203 -3.45 -8.13 -6.44
N ASP A 204 -3.35 -9.08 -7.34
CA ASP A 204 -2.65 -10.35 -7.14
C ASP A 204 -1.19 -10.20 -7.55
N PRO A 205 -0.21 -10.59 -6.73
CA PRO A 205 1.20 -10.53 -7.10
C PRO A 205 1.59 -11.54 -8.16
N GLU A 206 0.89 -12.66 -8.27
CA GLU A 206 1.27 -13.80 -9.12
C GLU A 206 1.37 -13.45 -10.61
N PRO A 207 0.47 -12.66 -11.23
CA PRO A 207 0.60 -12.27 -12.63
C PRO A 207 1.66 -11.21 -12.91
N CYS A 208 2.34 -10.66 -11.91
CA CYS A 208 3.37 -9.63 -12.06
C CYS A 208 4.76 -10.23 -12.39
N ASP A 209 4.84 -11.11 -13.36
CA ASP A 209 6.06 -11.84 -13.78
C ASP A 209 7.19 -10.92 -14.23
N TYR A 210 6.88 -9.80 -14.88
CA TYR A 210 7.84 -8.75 -15.26
C TYR A 210 8.59 -8.17 -14.05
N ALA A 211 7.90 -7.95 -12.94
CA ALA A 211 8.51 -7.45 -11.71
C ALA A 211 9.38 -8.53 -11.05
N VAL A 212 8.90 -9.76 -10.99
CA VAL A 212 9.65 -10.90 -10.46
C VAL A 212 10.96 -11.11 -11.22
N ALA A 213 10.92 -11.01 -12.56
CA ALA A 213 12.12 -11.11 -13.40
C ALA A 213 13.14 -10.01 -13.08
N ALA A 214 12.72 -8.76 -12.98
CA ALA A 214 13.60 -7.64 -12.61
C ALA A 214 14.19 -7.79 -11.21
N ILE A 215 13.41 -8.19 -10.23
CA ILE A 215 13.85 -8.38 -8.84
C ILE A 215 14.93 -9.46 -8.75
N ARG A 216 14.80 -10.56 -9.48
CA ARG A 216 15.83 -11.61 -9.53
C ARG A 216 17.17 -11.07 -10.00
N GLU A 217 17.18 -10.16 -10.98
CA GLU A 217 18.42 -9.54 -11.45
C GLU A 217 19.03 -8.59 -10.40
N PHE A 218 18.21 -7.84 -9.65
CA PHE A 218 18.71 -6.99 -8.55
C PHE A 218 19.33 -7.81 -7.43
N ILE A 219 18.68 -8.91 -7.04
CA ILE A 219 19.21 -9.85 -6.04
C ILE A 219 20.55 -10.44 -6.51
N ALA A 220 20.62 -10.90 -7.76
CA ALA A 220 21.83 -11.52 -8.33
C ALA A 220 23.02 -10.55 -8.35
N ARG A 221 22.77 -9.25 -8.53
CA ARG A 221 23.82 -8.21 -8.47
C ARG A 221 24.10 -7.66 -7.08
N GLY A 222 23.37 -8.10 -6.05
CA GLY A 222 23.57 -7.68 -4.69
C GLY A 222 23.23 -6.21 -4.43
N ILE A 223 22.28 -5.63 -5.17
CA ILE A 223 21.83 -4.26 -4.95
C ILE A 223 20.90 -4.22 -3.74
N PRO A 224 21.14 -3.34 -2.74
CA PRO A 224 20.25 -3.14 -1.63
C PRO A 224 18.79 -2.97 -2.07
N THR A 225 17.89 -3.82 -1.56
CA THR A 225 16.50 -3.87 -2.00
C THR A 225 15.56 -3.94 -0.80
N PHE A 226 14.54 -3.07 -0.78
CA PHE A 226 13.49 -3.08 0.21
C PHE A 226 12.11 -3.11 -0.45
N GLY A 227 11.25 -4.04 -0.02
CA GLY A 227 9.89 -4.21 -0.53
C GLY A 227 8.82 -4.04 0.54
N ILE A 228 7.74 -3.33 0.21
CA ILE A 228 6.58 -3.10 1.08
C ILE A 228 5.32 -3.67 0.46
N CYS A 229 4.53 -4.41 1.24
CA CYS A 229 3.22 -4.97 0.88
C CYS A 229 3.27 -5.79 -0.42
N LEU A 230 2.80 -5.29 -1.55
CA LEU A 230 2.96 -5.98 -2.84
C LEU A 230 4.44 -6.23 -3.16
N GLY A 231 5.32 -5.26 -2.89
CA GLY A 231 6.77 -5.41 -3.06
C GLY A 231 7.38 -6.53 -2.21
N HIS A 232 6.86 -6.76 -1.00
CA HIS A 232 7.21 -7.90 -0.17
C HIS A 232 6.80 -9.23 -0.83
N GLN A 233 5.57 -9.31 -1.33
CA GLN A 233 5.08 -10.50 -2.01
C GLN A 233 5.87 -10.81 -3.28
N LEU A 234 6.20 -9.78 -4.06
CA LEU A 234 7.01 -9.92 -5.27
C LEU A 234 8.45 -10.37 -4.97
N LEU A 235 9.05 -9.86 -3.90
CA LEU A 235 10.36 -10.35 -3.43
C LEU A 235 10.29 -11.83 -3.05
N GLY A 236 9.24 -12.24 -2.35
CA GLY A 236 8.99 -13.65 -2.03
C GLY A 236 8.87 -14.53 -3.27
N LEU A 237 8.08 -14.12 -4.25
CA LEU A 237 7.97 -14.84 -5.53
C LEU A 237 9.31 -14.91 -6.27
N ALA A 238 10.10 -13.86 -6.24
CA ALA A 238 11.41 -13.81 -6.91
C ALA A 238 12.40 -14.86 -6.38
N ILE A 239 12.32 -15.19 -5.11
CA ILE A 239 13.17 -16.23 -4.49
C ILE A 239 12.55 -17.63 -4.51
N GLY A 240 11.37 -17.80 -5.11
CA GLY A 240 10.73 -19.10 -5.28
C GLY A 240 9.66 -19.45 -4.23
N ALA A 241 9.32 -18.55 -3.32
CA ALA A 241 8.17 -18.72 -2.44
C ALA A 241 6.85 -18.59 -3.23
N LYS A 242 5.75 -19.04 -2.63
CA LYS A 242 4.41 -18.92 -3.19
C LYS A 242 3.59 -17.91 -2.39
N THR A 243 2.60 -17.32 -3.05
CA THR A 243 1.61 -16.48 -2.41
C THR A 243 0.28 -17.22 -2.30
N MET A 244 -0.54 -16.82 -1.35
CA MET A 244 -1.89 -17.32 -1.19
C MET A 244 -2.87 -16.20 -0.92
N LYS A 245 -4.11 -16.37 -1.43
CA LYS A 245 -5.19 -15.46 -1.12
C LYS A 245 -5.73 -15.75 0.28
N MET A 246 -5.83 -14.70 1.09
CA MET A 246 -6.39 -14.80 2.43
C MET A 246 -7.92 -14.78 2.40
N PRO A 247 -8.61 -15.42 3.37
CA PRO A 247 -10.08 -15.41 3.45
C PRO A 247 -10.67 -14.00 3.60
N HIS A 248 -10.03 -13.16 4.43
CA HIS A 248 -10.49 -11.79 4.71
C HIS A 248 -9.45 -10.72 4.38
N GLY A 249 -8.17 -11.09 4.36
CA GLY A 249 -7.06 -10.15 4.35
C GLY A 249 -6.86 -9.44 5.71
N HIS A 250 -5.91 -8.54 5.74
CA HIS A 250 -5.66 -7.65 6.87
C HIS A 250 -5.94 -6.21 6.45
N HIS A 251 -6.86 -5.55 7.13
CA HIS A 251 -7.26 -4.17 6.84
C HIS A 251 -7.44 -3.40 8.14
N GLY A 252 -6.57 -2.45 8.41
CA GLY A 252 -6.64 -1.61 9.60
C GLY A 252 -5.27 -1.17 10.09
N ALA A 253 -5.27 -0.22 11.03
CA ALA A 253 -4.07 0.42 11.56
C ALA A 253 -3.77 0.01 13.01
N ASN A 254 -4.15 -1.19 13.41
CA ASN A 254 -4.01 -1.69 14.78
C ASN A 254 -3.60 -3.18 14.84
N HIS A 255 -2.88 -3.65 13.82
CA HIS A 255 -2.48 -5.05 13.73
C HIS A 255 -1.16 -5.28 14.47
N PRO A 256 -1.16 -6.14 15.51
CA PRO A 256 0.06 -6.48 16.22
C PRO A 256 0.88 -7.49 15.42
N VAL A 257 2.15 -7.18 15.26
CA VAL A 257 3.15 -8.00 14.58
C VAL A 257 4.33 -8.21 15.51
N ILE A 258 4.83 -9.42 15.62
CA ILE A 258 6.04 -9.70 16.38
C ILE A 258 7.27 -9.63 15.45
N ASP A 259 8.26 -8.86 15.87
CA ASP A 259 9.62 -8.91 15.33
C ASP A 259 10.36 -10.09 15.96
N LEU A 260 10.73 -11.08 15.16
CA LEU A 260 11.35 -12.31 15.64
C LEU A 260 12.81 -12.13 16.09
N ASP A 261 13.47 -11.08 15.61
CA ASP A 261 14.85 -10.78 15.99
C ASP A 261 14.93 -10.15 17.38
N SER A 262 14.04 -9.20 17.67
CA SER A 262 14.03 -8.48 18.96
C SER A 262 13.02 -9.02 19.97
N GLY A 263 12.07 -9.83 19.54
CA GLY A 263 10.93 -10.28 20.35
C GLY A 263 9.90 -9.17 20.67
N ARG A 264 10.03 -7.99 20.07
CA ARG A 264 9.13 -6.87 20.31
C ARG A 264 7.83 -7.01 19.53
N VAL A 265 6.75 -6.61 20.12
CA VAL A 265 5.46 -6.45 19.44
C VAL A 265 5.35 -5.03 18.91
N LEU A 266 5.04 -4.91 17.63
CA LEU A 266 4.89 -3.66 16.90
C LEU A 266 3.45 -3.54 16.44
N ILE A 267 2.85 -2.37 16.58
CA ILE A 267 1.51 -2.10 16.04
C ILE A 267 1.67 -1.53 14.63
N THR A 268 0.94 -2.12 13.68
CA THR A 268 1.16 -1.86 12.26
C THR A 268 -0.12 -1.50 11.53
N SER A 269 0.04 -0.75 10.43
CA SER A 269 -0.99 -0.54 9.44
C SER A 269 -0.92 -1.65 8.39
N GLN A 270 -2.06 -2.24 8.05
CA GLN A 270 -2.17 -3.37 7.12
C GLN A 270 -3.26 -3.10 6.09
N ASN A 271 -2.99 -3.42 4.84
CA ASN A 271 -3.98 -3.41 3.76
C ASN A 271 -3.57 -4.40 2.66
N HIS A 272 -3.87 -5.67 2.85
CA HIS A 272 -3.57 -6.71 1.87
C HIS A 272 -4.53 -7.89 1.94
N GLY A 273 -4.81 -8.50 0.79
CA GLY A 273 -5.65 -9.71 0.68
C GLY A 273 -4.86 -10.97 0.31
N PHE A 274 -3.54 -10.84 0.11
CA PHE A 274 -2.61 -11.93 -0.17
C PHE A 274 -1.47 -11.91 0.84
N CYS A 275 -0.85 -13.06 1.06
CA CYS A 275 0.35 -13.19 1.88
C CYS A 275 1.28 -14.27 1.31
N LEU A 276 2.52 -14.30 1.77
CA LEU A 276 3.45 -15.40 1.47
C LEU A 276 3.01 -16.66 2.21
N ASP A 277 3.04 -17.80 1.53
CA ASP A 277 2.98 -19.11 2.16
C ASP A 277 4.34 -19.41 2.80
N GLU A 278 4.42 -19.26 4.10
CA GLU A 278 5.68 -19.40 4.85
C GLU A 278 6.33 -20.78 4.68
N SER A 279 5.52 -21.82 4.45
CA SER A 279 6.02 -23.18 4.22
C SER A 279 6.83 -23.34 2.93
N THR A 280 6.68 -22.39 2.00
CA THR A 280 7.35 -22.38 0.69
C THR A 280 8.57 -21.47 0.65
N ILE A 281 8.87 -20.72 1.71
CA ILE A 281 10.03 -19.82 1.76
C ILE A 281 11.30 -20.66 1.76
N PRO A 282 12.22 -20.46 0.78
CA PRO A 282 13.43 -21.23 0.68
C PRO A 282 14.45 -20.88 1.79
N ALA A 283 15.43 -21.73 2.01
CA ALA A 283 16.50 -21.54 3.01
C ALA A 283 17.36 -20.29 2.77
N SER A 284 17.31 -19.72 1.56
CA SER A 284 18.01 -18.46 1.22
C SER A 284 17.38 -17.22 1.86
N ALA A 285 16.22 -17.37 2.52
CA ALA A 285 15.57 -16.30 3.25
C ALA A 285 15.12 -16.78 4.63
N ARG A 286 15.04 -15.86 5.57
CA ARG A 286 14.48 -16.09 6.90
C ARG A 286 13.25 -15.23 7.11
N VAL A 287 12.31 -15.71 7.91
CA VAL A 287 11.15 -14.96 8.37
C VAL A 287 11.61 -13.98 9.44
N THR A 288 11.24 -12.72 9.31
CA THR A 288 11.60 -11.65 10.26
C THR A 288 10.47 -11.23 11.16
N HIS A 289 9.25 -11.31 10.65
CA HIS A 289 8.05 -10.83 11.35
C HIS A 289 6.86 -11.76 11.13
N ARG A 290 5.97 -11.86 12.13
CA ARG A 290 4.70 -12.60 12.05
C ARG A 290 3.54 -11.82 12.64
N SER A 291 2.37 -11.98 12.04
CA SER A 291 1.11 -11.50 12.60
C SER A 291 0.78 -12.25 13.90
N LEU A 292 0.38 -11.52 14.93
CA LEU A 292 -0.12 -12.12 16.18
C LEU A 292 -1.62 -12.47 16.10
N PHE A 293 -2.32 -12.07 15.04
CA PHE A 293 -3.71 -12.46 14.85
C PHE A 293 -3.86 -13.88 14.30
N ASP A 294 -3.03 -14.26 13.34
CA ASP A 294 -3.19 -15.51 12.58
C ASP A 294 -1.89 -16.23 12.26
N GLY A 295 -0.74 -15.71 12.69
CA GLY A 295 0.57 -16.29 12.46
C GLY A 295 1.11 -16.15 11.04
N THR A 296 0.42 -15.43 10.15
CA THR A 296 0.88 -15.24 8.77
C THR A 296 2.20 -14.47 8.71
N ASN A 297 2.97 -14.76 7.66
CA ASN A 297 4.23 -14.08 7.39
C ASN A 297 4.03 -12.58 7.21
N GLN A 298 4.87 -11.77 7.87
CA GLN A 298 4.84 -10.31 7.80
C GLN A 298 6.18 -9.71 7.37
N GLY A 299 7.19 -10.52 7.14
CA GLY A 299 8.48 -10.02 6.68
C GLY A 299 9.48 -11.12 6.42
N ILE A 300 10.38 -10.89 5.48
CA ILE A 300 11.51 -11.75 5.15
C ILE A 300 12.79 -10.94 4.98
N ALA A 301 13.93 -11.60 5.19
CA ALA A 301 15.25 -11.08 4.85
C ALA A 301 16.06 -12.17 4.16
N LEU A 302 16.78 -11.82 3.09
CA LEU A 302 17.62 -12.75 2.35
C LEU A 302 18.95 -12.93 3.07
N SER A 303 19.50 -14.15 3.02
CA SER A 303 20.79 -14.47 3.64
C SER A 303 21.98 -14.14 2.72
N GLY A 304 21.80 -14.25 1.40
CA GLY A 304 22.85 -14.09 0.40
C GLY A 304 22.83 -12.78 -0.38
N ALA A 305 21.92 -11.87 -0.06
CA ALA A 305 21.81 -10.57 -0.72
C ALA A 305 21.26 -9.52 0.25
N PRO A 306 21.60 -8.24 0.07
CA PRO A 306 21.14 -7.15 0.93
C PRO A 306 19.68 -6.78 0.61
N ALA A 307 18.75 -7.70 0.83
CA ALA A 307 17.35 -7.53 0.51
C ALA A 307 16.46 -7.98 1.67
N PHE A 308 15.43 -7.20 1.95
CA PHE A 308 14.43 -7.51 2.96
C PHE A 308 13.08 -6.88 2.58
N SER A 309 12.03 -7.32 3.25
CA SER A 309 10.69 -6.81 2.97
C SER A 309 9.76 -6.92 4.16
N PHE A 310 8.67 -6.17 4.12
CA PHE A 310 7.64 -6.12 5.15
C PHE A 310 6.25 -6.08 4.53
N GLN A 311 5.33 -6.91 5.05
CA GLN A 311 3.98 -7.03 4.50
C GLN A 311 3.09 -5.84 4.86
N GLY A 312 3.24 -5.28 6.05
CA GLY A 312 2.51 -4.09 6.47
C GLY A 312 3.06 -2.80 5.86
N HIS A 313 2.58 -1.67 6.37
CA HIS A 313 2.90 -0.34 5.85
C HIS A 313 3.74 0.47 6.86
N PRO A 314 5.09 0.43 6.77
CA PRO A 314 5.97 1.20 7.66
C PRO A 314 5.84 2.72 7.51
N GLU A 315 5.34 3.17 6.36
CA GLU A 315 5.06 4.58 6.07
C GLU A 315 3.83 5.09 6.81
N ALA A 316 3.04 4.20 7.42
CA ALA A 316 1.74 4.55 8.01
C ALA A 316 0.80 5.24 6.99
N SER A 317 0.29 6.42 7.29
CA SER A 317 -0.60 7.20 6.43
C SER A 317 -1.77 6.41 5.82
N PRO A 318 -2.73 5.97 6.68
CA PRO A 318 -2.80 6.20 8.12
C PRO A 318 -2.08 5.13 8.94
N GLY A 319 -1.88 5.41 10.20
CA GLY A 319 -1.56 4.39 11.21
C GLY A 319 -0.38 4.72 12.11
N PRO A 320 0.03 3.73 12.92
CA PRO A 320 1.15 3.84 13.82
C PRO A 320 2.49 3.83 13.07
N HIS A 321 3.53 4.34 13.74
CA HIS A 321 4.88 4.51 13.19
C HIS A 321 5.90 3.51 13.75
N ASP A 322 5.48 2.48 14.48
CA ASP A 322 6.34 1.52 15.18
C ASP A 322 7.36 0.86 14.25
N VAL A 323 6.99 0.64 13.01
CA VAL A 323 7.82 -0.04 12.00
C VAL A 323 8.53 0.92 11.02
N SER A 324 8.40 2.23 11.21
CA SER A 324 9.12 3.24 10.41
C SER A 324 10.65 3.06 10.38
N PRO A 325 11.31 2.50 11.43
CA PRO A 325 12.76 2.22 11.39
C PRO A 325 13.20 1.25 10.29
N LEU A 326 12.29 0.54 9.62
CA LEU A 326 12.65 -0.28 8.46
C LEU A 326 13.21 0.55 7.30
N PHE A 327 12.80 1.82 7.16
CA PHE A 327 13.41 2.74 6.20
C PHE A 327 14.87 3.06 6.56
N ASP A 328 15.18 3.20 7.85
CA ASP A 328 16.55 3.43 8.33
C ASP A 328 17.43 2.20 8.09
N ARG A 329 16.87 1.00 8.22
CA ARG A 329 17.54 -0.25 7.85
C ARG A 329 17.90 -0.29 6.36
N PHE A 330 17.02 0.18 5.48
CA PHE A 330 17.29 0.26 4.04
C PHE A 330 18.46 1.21 3.75
N VAL A 331 18.47 2.39 4.39
CA VAL A 331 19.57 3.34 4.28
C VAL A 331 20.89 2.71 4.77
N ALA A 332 20.87 2.03 5.90
CA ALA A 332 22.06 1.34 6.42
C ALA A 332 22.60 0.25 5.46
N LEU A 333 21.73 -0.45 4.73
CA LEU A 333 22.17 -1.39 3.70
C LEU A 333 22.90 -0.69 2.55
N MET A 334 22.44 0.49 2.14
CA MET A 334 23.10 1.27 1.09
C MET A 334 24.43 1.88 1.57
N GLU A 335 24.53 2.26 2.85
CA GLU A 335 25.79 2.77 3.46
C GLU A 335 26.89 1.72 3.51
N ASN A 336 26.52 0.44 3.63
CA ASN A 336 27.45 -0.67 3.82
C ASN A 336 27.73 -1.48 2.55
N ASN A 337 27.17 -1.07 1.40
CA ASN A 337 27.36 -1.74 0.12
C ASN A 337 28.22 -0.89 -0.82
#